data_93dc37feec73df527e4789cdc69eb02f
#
_entry.id   93dc37feec73df527e4789cdc69eb02f
#
_cell.length_a   1.000
_cell.length_b   1.000
_cell.length_c   1.000
_cell.angle_alpha   90.00
_cell.angle_beta   90.00
_cell.angle_gamma   90.00
#
_symmetry.space_group_name_H-M   'P 1'
#
loop_
_entity.id
_entity.type
_entity.pdbx_description
1 polymer ?
#
loop_
_entity_poly.entity_id
_entity_poly.type
_entity_poly.pdbx_seq_one_letter_code
_entity_poly.pdbx_strand_id
1 'polypeptide(L)'
;MRRKCHTCLCRTCLNVCKCEGYTGKKESCKRYSGFRQLSIFDTPQEPQYHSAPRHPWQHYGISKERYRQLTEYIQSGRYASLASQAAYTANETIAEYILLSVTQNKSYDALKAKWELKEIERIPYCRTDFYGIRRYFYHLFDLEIRRIGK
;
A
#
# COMPACT_ATOMS: atom_id res chain seq x y z
N MET A 1 -34.90 43.11 -6.06
CA MET A 1 -35.12 42.33 -4.79
C MET A 1 -34.75 40.87 -5.01
N ARG A 2 -33.71 40.37 -4.37
CA ARG A 2 -33.34 38.97 -4.48
C ARG A 2 -34.29 38.14 -3.61
N ARG A 3 -35.16 37.32 -4.25
CA ARG A 3 -36.00 36.38 -3.52
C ARG A 3 -35.11 35.35 -2.84
N LYS A 4 -35.07 35.39 -1.50
CA LYS A 4 -34.38 34.37 -0.72
C LYS A 4 -35.16 33.07 -0.85
N CYS A 5 -34.55 32.06 -1.45
CA CYS A 5 -35.10 30.69 -1.46
C CYS A 5 -35.06 30.12 -0.03
N HIS A 6 -36.15 30.32 0.73
CA HIS A 6 -36.20 29.90 2.14
C HIS A 6 -36.45 28.41 2.38
N THR A 7 -36.92 27.68 1.35
CA THR A 7 -37.31 26.28 1.47
C THR A 7 -36.47 25.30 0.73
N CYS A 8 -35.34 25.77 0.23
CA CYS A 8 -34.59 25.02 -0.72
C CYS A 8 -33.27 24.52 -0.17
N LEU A 9 -32.89 23.40 -0.66
CA LEU A 9 -31.56 22.82 -0.64
C LEU A 9 -30.47 23.77 -1.18
N CYS A 10 -30.84 24.93 -1.74
CA CYS A 10 -29.92 26.00 -2.17
C CYS A 10 -29.01 26.52 -1.05
N ARG A 11 -29.37 26.32 0.23
CA ARG A 11 -28.47 26.60 1.35
C ARG A 11 -27.19 25.77 1.31
N THR A 12 -27.25 24.59 0.66
CA THR A 12 -26.13 23.68 0.52
C THR A 12 -25.53 23.65 -0.89
N CYS A 13 -26.00 24.53 -1.77
CA CYS A 13 -25.56 24.62 -3.15
C CYS A 13 -24.41 25.64 -3.28
N LEU A 14 -23.28 25.22 -3.81
CA LEU A 14 -22.11 26.07 -4.07
C LEU A 14 -22.40 27.18 -5.09
N ASN A 15 -23.45 27.02 -5.92
CA ASN A 15 -23.85 28.00 -6.93
C ASN A 15 -25.02 28.90 -6.49
N VAL A 16 -25.28 29.02 -5.20
CA VAL A 16 -26.40 29.80 -4.66
C VAL A 16 -26.48 31.24 -5.19
N CYS A 17 -25.33 31.86 -5.47
CA CYS A 17 -25.24 33.22 -5.98
C CYS A 17 -25.55 33.36 -7.46
N LYS A 18 -25.60 32.25 -8.22
CA LYS A 18 -25.82 32.18 -9.67
C LYS A 18 -27.15 31.58 -10.06
N CYS A 19 -27.96 31.22 -9.08
CA CYS A 19 -29.22 30.51 -9.30
C CYS A 19 -30.33 31.52 -9.59
N GLU A 20 -30.71 31.66 -10.85
CA GLU A 20 -31.90 32.37 -11.28
C GLU A 20 -33.02 31.35 -11.60
N GLY A 21 -34.03 31.28 -10.75
CA GLY A 21 -35.22 30.45 -11.01
C GLY A 21 -35.15 29.03 -10.45
N TYR A 22 -35.45 28.94 -9.20
CA TYR A 22 -35.61 27.65 -8.52
C TYR A 22 -37.06 27.13 -8.59
N THR A 23 -37.24 25.88 -8.94
CA THR A 23 -38.57 25.24 -9.13
C THR A 23 -39.01 24.40 -7.91
N GLY A 24 -38.33 24.43 -6.80
CA GLY A 24 -38.72 23.73 -5.57
C GLY A 24 -38.23 22.30 -5.43
N LYS A 25 -37.76 21.65 -6.51
CA LYS A 25 -37.28 20.24 -6.46
C LYS A 25 -35.79 20.16 -6.76
N LYS A 26 -35.04 19.39 -5.94
CA LYS A 26 -33.59 19.17 -6.05
C LYS A 26 -33.21 18.63 -7.43
N GLU A 27 -34.02 17.73 -7.96
CA GLU A 27 -33.82 17.04 -9.23
C GLU A 27 -34.07 17.94 -10.45
N SER A 28 -34.79 19.05 -10.29
CA SER A 28 -35.07 20.00 -11.38
C SER A 28 -34.10 21.17 -11.46
N CYS A 29 -33.19 21.33 -10.53
CA CYS A 29 -32.20 22.40 -10.54
C CYS A 29 -30.99 21.98 -11.38
N LYS A 30 -30.92 22.42 -12.63
CA LYS A 30 -29.81 22.16 -13.57
C LYS A 30 -28.45 22.71 -13.10
N ARG A 31 -28.45 23.65 -12.16
CA ARG A 31 -27.23 24.29 -11.61
C ARG A 31 -26.92 23.88 -10.18
N TYR A 32 -27.66 22.89 -9.66
CA TYR A 32 -27.40 22.39 -8.32
C TYR A 32 -26.06 21.64 -8.29
N SER A 33 -25.09 22.23 -7.60
CA SER A 33 -23.92 21.48 -7.14
C SER A 33 -24.00 21.42 -5.62
N GLY A 34 -24.45 20.28 -5.10
CA GLY A 34 -24.43 20.02 -3.68
C GLY A 34 -22.98 19.95 -3.17
N PHE A 35 -22.78 20.26 -1.90
CA PHE A 35 -21.59 19.79 -1.24
C PHE A 35 -21.50 18.29 -1.48
N ARG A 36 -20.47 17.85 -2.20
CA ARG A 36 -20.04 16.47 -2.09
C ARG A 36 -19.63 16.30 -0.62
N GLN A 37 -20.50 15.68 0.13
CA GLN A 37 -20.10 15.18 1.44
C GLN A 37 -18.96 14.21 1.15
N LEU A 38 -17.72 14.69 1.33
CA LEU A 38 -16.57 13.81 1.28
C LEU A 38 -16.87 12.73 2.31
N SER A 39 -17.28 11.58 1.83
CA SER A 39 -17.38 10.41 2.68
C SER A 39 -16.00 10.23 3.29
N ILE A 40 -15.94 9.83 4.56
CA ILE A 40 -14.68 9.35 5.15
C ILE A 40 -14.03 8.23 4.32
N PHE A 41 -14.78 7.67 3.36
CA PHE A 41 -14.34 6.71 2.36
C PHE A 41 -13.88 7.35 1.04
N ASP A 42 -14.10 8.66 0.83
CA ASP A 42 -13.51 9.48 -0.26
C ASP A 42 -12.11 10.01 0.10
N THR A 43 -11.43 9.40 1.05
CA THR A 43 -9.98 9.55 1.16
C THR A 43 -9.40 9.22 -0.21
N PRO A 44 -8.45 10.04 -0.74
CA PRO A 44 -7.75 9.71 -1.96
C PRO A 44 -7.35 8.24 -1.87
N GLN A 45 -7.86 7.41 -2.79
CA GLN A 45 -7.50 6.00 -2.79
C GLN A 45 -5.98 6.01 -2.81
N GLU A 46 -5.38 5.53 -1.72
CA GLU A 46 -3.95 5.30 -1.70
C GLU A 46 -3.66 4.52 -2.97
N PRO A 47 -2.66 4.93 -3.77
CA PRO A 47 -2.38 4.27 -5.03
C PRO A 47 -2.45 2.77 -4.78
N GLN A 48 -3.32 2.09 -5.53
CA GLN A 48 -3.47 0.64 -5.42
C GLN A 48 -2.16 0.04 -5.91
N TYR A 49 -1.20 -0.07 -5.00
CA TYR A 49 0.01 -0.81 -5.25
C TYR A 49 -0.43 -2.21 -5.61
N HIS A 50 -0.08 -2.66 -6.81
CA HIS A 50 -0.39 -4.00 -7.28
C HIS A 50 -0.06 -4.97 -6.16
N SER A 51 -1.08 -5.63 -5.63
CA SER A 51 -0.92 -6.56 -4.52
C SER A 51 0.09 -7.62 -4.93
N ALA A 52 1.15 -7.75 -4.17
CA ALA A 52 2.11 -8.82 -4.38
C ALA A 52 1.42 -10.18 -4.35
N PRO A 53 1.93 -11.17 -5.08
CA PRO A 53 1.37 -12.51 -5.05
C PRO A 53 1.31 -13.02 -3.61
N ARG A 54 0.10 -13.21 -3.07
CA ARG A 54 -0.13 -13.66 -1.69
C ARG A 54 -0.09 -15.17 -1.56
N HIS A 55 0.85 -15.82 -2.24
CA HIS A 55 0.98 -17.27 -2.22
C HIS A 55 1.56 -17.78 -0.89
N PRO A 56 1.13 -18.96 -0.41
CA PRO A 56 1.73 -19.60 0.76
C PRO A 56 3.12 -20.15 0.42
N TRP A 57 3.92 -20.50 1.45
CA TRP A 57 5.27 -21.03 1.29
C TRP A 57 5.32 -22.30 0.43
N GLN A 58 4.30 -23.16 0.53
CA GLN A 58 4.18 -24.41 -0.24
C GLN A 58 4.14 -24.14 -1.75
N HIS A 59 3.51 -23.05 -2.17
CA HIS A 59 3.45 -22.63 -3.57
C HIS A 59 4.85 -22.37 -4.14
N TYR A 60 5.75 -21.86 -3.34
CA TYR A 60 7.13 -21.56 -3.73
C TYR A 60 8.08 -22.74 -3.55
N GLY A 61 7.62 -23.87 -3.04
CA GLY A 61 8.45 -25.07 -2.81
C GLY A 61 9.57 -24.87 -1.79
N ILE A 62 9.41 -23.91 -0.88
CA ILE A 62 10.40 -23.61 0.18
C ILE A 62 10.00 -24.35 1.45
N SER A 63 10.81 -25.35 1.85
CA SER A 63 10.66 -26.04 3.12
C SER A 63 11.13 -25.17 4.30
N LYS A 64 10.75 -25.55 5.53
CA LYS A 64 11.23 -24.87 6.75
C LYS A 64 12.76 -24.85 6.86
N GLU A 65 13.39 -25.95 6.51
CA GLU A 65 14.85 -26.11 6.52
C GLU A 65 15.50 -25.19 5.51
N ARG A 66 14.93 -25.16 4.29
CA ARG A 66 15.40 -24.27 3.23
C ARG A 66 15.27 -22.79 3.59
N TYR A 67 14.11 -22.41 4.15
CA TYR A 67 13.91 -21.05 4.66
C TYR A 67 14.97 -20.64 5.70
N ARG A 68 15.30 -21.55 6.63
CA ARG A 68 16.34 -21.32 7.65
C ARG A 68 17.71 -21.09 7.02
N GLN A 69 18.12 -21.94 6.08
CA GLN A 69 19.37 -21.78 5.33
C GLN A 69 19.45 -20.47 4.58
N LEU A 70 18.37 -20.08 3.87
CA LEU A 70 18.31 -18.81 3.15
C LEU A 70 18.45 -17.61 4.10
N THR A 71 17.82 -17.69 5.28
CA THR A 71 17.92 -16.65 6.30
C THR A 71 19.37 -16.54 6.84
N GLU A 72 20.04 -17.65 7.08
CA GLU A 72 21.45 -17.68 7.50
C GLU A 72 22.36 -17.07 6.43
N TYR A 73 22.13 -17.36 5.15
CA TYR A 73 22.88 -16.75 4.04
C TYR A 73 22.74 -15.24 3.98
N ILE A 74 21.53 -14.73 4.21
CA ILE A 74 21.28 -13.28 4.24
C ILE A 74 21.95 -12.64 5.44
N GLN A 75 21.81 -13.23 6.63
CA GLN A 75 22.36 -12.67 7.88
C GLN A 75 23.89 -12.72 7.92
N SER A 76 24.50 -13.74 7.29
CA SER A 76 25.96 -13.81 7.17
C SER A 76 26.53 -12.84 6.14
N GLY A 77 25.69 -12.20 5.33
CA GLY A 77 26.11 -11.30 4.25
C GLY A 77 26.73 -11.99 3.04
N ARG A 78 26.82 -13.33 3.03
CA ARG A 78 27.50 -14.12 1.98
C ARG A 78 26.98 -13.84 0.57
N TYR A 79 25.69 -13.52 0.43
CA TYR A 79 25.04 -13.25 -0.85
C TYR A 79 24.29 -11.90 -0.83
N ALA A 80 24.87 -10.88 -0.21
CA ALA A 80 24.21 -9.59 -0.02
C ALA A 80 23.74 -8.93 -1.33
N SER A 81 24.56 -8.99 -2.40
CA SER A 81 24.20 -8.44 -3.71
C SER A 81 23.02 -9.16 -4.35
N LEU A 82 22.97 -10.48 -4.23
CA LEU A 82 21.84 -11.27 -4.74
C LEU A 82 20.57 -11.04 -3.93
N ALA A 83 20.70 -10.92 -2.61
CA ALA A 83 19.57 -10.58 -1.77
C ALA A 83 19.00 -9.19 -2.11
N SER A 84 19.89 -8.21 -2.35
CA SER A 84 19.47 -6.89 -2.83
C SER A 84 18.74 -6.98 -4.16
N GLN A 85 19.33 -7.64 -5.15
CA GLN A 85 18.69 -7.82 -6.46
C GLN A 85 17.33 -8.51 -6.36
N ALA A 86 17.23 -9.58 -5.58
CA ALA A 86 15.96 -10.30 -5.37
C ALA A 86 14.91 -9.41 -4.69
N ALA A 87 15.30 -8.54 -3.75
CA ALA A 87 14.38 -7.64 -3.07
C ALA A 87 13.82 -6.57 -4.03
N TYR A 88 14.67 -5.94 -4.81
CA TYR A 88 14.24 -4.97 -5.82
C TYR A 88 13.39 -5.61 -6.93
N THR A 89 13.71 -6.83 -7.35
CA THR A 89 12.90 -7.60 -8.30
C THR A 89 11.54 -7.99 -7.70
N ALA A 90 11.50 -8.30 -6.41
CA ALA A 90 10.23 -8.63 -5.73
C ALA A 90 9.30 -7.43 -5.64
N ASN A 91 9.82 -6.29 -5.25
CA ASN A 91 9.08 -5.02 -5.24
C ASN A 91 10.04 -3.86 -4.95
N GLU A 92 10.24 -2.99 -5.93
CA GLU A 92 11.15 -1.85 -5.85
C GLU A 92 10.79 -0.89 -4.70
N THR A 93 9.49 -0.62 -4.52
CA THR A 93 9.01 0.37 -3.54
C THR A 93 9.35 0.01 -2.09
N ILE A 94 9.39 -1.28 -1.74
CA ILE A 94 9.64 -1.74 -0.36
C ILE A 94 10.87 -2.63 -0.22
N ALA A 95 11.71 -2.68 -1.25
CA ALA A 95 12.93 -3.50 -1.25
C ALA A 95 13.78 -3.27 0.00
N GLU A 96 14.02 -2.02 0.37
CA GLU A 96 14.83 -1.65 1.54
C GLU A 96 14.20 -2.14 2.85
N TYR A 97 12.88 -2.03 2.99
CA TYR A 97 12.18 -2.53 4.18
C TYR A 97 12.22 -4.06 4.26
N ILE A 98 12.14 -4.76 3.11
CA ILE A 98 12.31 -6.22 3.04
C ILE A 98 13.72 -6.58 3.48
N LEU A 99 14.75 -5.94 2.93
CA LEU A 99 16.13 -6.17 3.30
C LEU A 99 16.37 -5.91 4.80
N LEU A 100 15.89 -4.78 5.32
CA LEU A 100 15.97 -4.46 6.74
C LEU A 100 15.29 -5.52 7.62
N SER A 101 14.11 -6.00 7.17
CA SER A 101 13.37 -7.05 7.88
C SER A 101 14.14 -8.37 7.93
N VAL A 102 14.76 -8.80 6.83
CA VAL A 102 15.40 -10.12 6.74
C VAL A 102 16.80 -10.12 7.34
N THR A 103 17.58 -9.05 7.16
CA THR A 103 18.93 -8.93 7.72
C THR A 103 18.92 -8.79 9.23
N GLN A 104 18.00 -7.99 9.78
CA GLN A 104 17.87 -7.75 11.22
C GLN A 104 16.84 -8.66 11.90
N ASN A 105 16.25 -9.60 11.17
CA ASN A 105 15.17 -10.46 11.66
C ASN A 105 14.01 -9.67 12.32
N LYS A 106 13.64 -8.54 11.73
CA LYS A 106 12.57 -7.67 12.23
C LYS A 106 11.22 -8.06 11.64
N SER A 107 10.20 -8.08 12.49
CA SER A 107 8.82 -8.24 12.06
C SER A 107 8.28 -6.95 11.43
N TYR A 108 7.16 -7.04 10.71
CA TYR A 108 6.44 -5.84 10.23
C TYR A 108 6.07 -4.89 11.37
N ASP A 109 5.63 -5.44 12.50
CA ASP A 109 5.22 -4.63 13.66
C ASP A 109 6.42 -3.88 14.28
N ALA A 110 7.61 -4.49 14.28
CA ALA A 110 8.84 -3.84 14.71
C ALA A 110 9.25 -2.70 13.75
N LEU A 111 9.06 -2.88 12.44
CA LEU A 111 9.29 -1.81 11.46
C LEU A 111 8.22 -0.72 11.58
N LYS A 112 6.98 -1.09 11.88
CA LYS A 112 5.91 -0.14 12.14
C LYS A 112 6.22 0.74 13.34
N ALA A 113 6.73 0.19 14.43
CA ALA A 113 7.17 0.96 15.58
C ALA A 113 8.27 1.98 15.23
N LYS A 114 9.25 1.59 14.39
CA LYS A 114 10.29 2.50 13.89
C LYS A 114 9.73 3.65 13.06
N TRP A 115 8.78 3.37 12.19
CA TRP A 115 8.09 4.42 11.44
C TRP A 115 7.29 5.37 12.35
N GLU A 116 6.58 4.85 13.38
CA GLU A 116 5.87 5.66 14.36
C GLU A 116 6.82 6.58 15.15
N LEU A 117 8.06 6.12 15.40
CA LEU A 117 9.15 6.92 15.98
C LEU A 117 9.85 7.84 14.98
N LYS A 118 9.42 7.87 13.71
CA LYS A 118 10.03 8.64 12.62
C LYS A 118 11.50 8.27 12.30
N GLU A 119 11.93 7.08 12.67
CA GLU A 119 13.26 6.56 12.32
C GLU A 119 13.32 6.09 10.86
N ILE A 120 12.19 5.66 10.31
CA ILE A 120 12.03 5.26 8.90
C ILE A 120 10.77 5.88 8.34
N GLU A 121 10.66 5.95 7.03
CA GLU A 121 9.45 6.36 6.35
C GLU A 121 8.34 5.31 6.49
N ARG A 122 7.10 5.74 6.28
CA ARG A 122 5.95 4.86 6.34
C ARG A 122 6.01 3.78 5.27
N ILE A 123 5.87 2.52 5.69
CA ILE A 123 5.75 1.41 4.76
C ILE A 123 4.41 1.53 4.01
N PRO A 124 4.41 1.65 2.66
CA PRO A 124 3.19 1.91 1.89
C PRO A 124 2.30 0.68 1.69
N TYR A 125 2.59 -0.42 2.36
CA TYR A 125 1.88 -1.68 2.26
C TYR A 125 1.33 -2.14 3.61
N CYS A 126 0.18 -2.85 3.59
CA CYS A 126 -0.35 -3.49 4.78
C CYS A 126 0.51 -4.72 5.16
N ARG A 127 0.33 -5.18 6.41
CA ARG A 127 1.04 -6.34 6.95
C ARG A 127 0.95 -7.58 6.07
N THR A 128 -0.23 -7.87 5.53
CA THR A 128 -0.48 -9.05 4.70
C THR A 128 0.31 -9.00 3.39
N ASP A 129 0.31 -7.83 2.74
CA ASP A 129 1.02 -7.61 1.48
C ASP A 129 2.53 -7.63 1.71
N PHE A 130 3.02 -6.98 2.77
CA PHE A 130 4.42 -7.01 3.15
C PHE A 130 4.94 -8.45 3.29
N TYR A 131 4.23 -9.31 4.03
CA TYR A 131 4.63 -10.72 4.15
C TYR A 131 4.43 -11.52 2.87
N GLY A 132 3.50 -11.12 1.99
CA GLY A 132 3.37 -11.68 0.65
C GLY A 132 4.60 -11.42 -0.19
N ILE A 133 5.03 -10.15 -0.27
CA ILE A 133 6.23 -9.73 -0.99
C ILE A 133 7.49 -10.37 -0.37
N ARG A 134 7.58 -10.42 0.96
CA ARG A 134 8.71 -11.08 1.65
C ARG A 134 8.82 -12.56 1.29
N ARG A 135 7.71 -13.31 1.16
CA ARG A 135 7.74 -14.70 0.70
C ARG A 135 8.21 -14.81 -0.75
N TYR A 136 7.73 -13.92 -1.61
CA TYR A 136 8.15 -13.87 -3.00
C TYR A 136 9.64 -13.52 -3.14
N PHE A 137 10.14 -12.59 -2.34
CA PHE A 137 11.57 -12.30 -2.22
C PHE A 137 12.39 -13.56 -1.93
N TYR A 138 12.02 -14.36 -0.92
CA TYR A 138 12.73 -15.59 -0.60
C TYR A 138 12.71 -16.60 -1.75
N HIS A 139 11.62 -16.65 -2.51
CA HIS A 139 11.54 -17.49 -3.70
C HIS A 139 12.54 -17.04 -4.76
N LEU A 140 12.58 -15.77 -5.10
CA LEU A 140 13.53 -15.23 -6.07
C LEU A 140 14.97 -15.45 -5.62
N PHE A 141 15.26 -15.18 -4.35
CA PHE A 141 16.57 -15.38 -3.78
C PHE A 141 17.02 -16.86 -3.83
N ASP A 142 16.12 -17.78 -3.55
CA ASP A 142 16.39 -19.22 -3.68
C ASP A 142 16.69 -19.65 -5.13
N LEU A 143 15.96 -19.10 -6.09
CA LEU A 143 16.23 -19.36 -7.50
C LEU A 143 17.63 -18.88 -7.92
N GLU A 144 18.03 -17.67 -7.49
CA GLU A 144 19.35 -17.14 -7.82
C GLU A 144 20.48 -17.95 -7.17
N ILE A 145 20.31 -18.37 -5.91
CA ILE A 145 21.30 -19.25 -5.25
C ILE A 145 21.43 -20.58 -5.98
N ARG A 146 20.34 -21.21 -6.39
CA ARG A 146 20.36 -22.47 -7.16
C ARG A 146 21.00 -22.30 -8.53
N ARG A 147 20.91 -21.12 -9.13
CA ARG A 147 21.52 -20.79 -10.40
C ARG A 147 23.04 -20.72 -10.31
N ILE A 148 23.57 -20.19 -9.20
CA ILE A 148 25.02 -20.04 -8.99
C ILE A 148 25.65 -21.35 -8.51
N GLY A 149 24.90 -22.18 -7.80
CA GLY A 149 25.38 -23.45 -7.26
C GLY A 149 25.44 -24.61 -8.25
N LYS A 150 25.13 -24.33 -9.52
CA LYS A 150 25.29 -25.25 -10.65
C LYS A 150 26.57 -24.90 -11.42
#